data_a1c98756e3af2600a30a54c442bbb11b
#
_entry.id   a1c98756e3af2600a30a54c442bbb11b
#
_cell.length_a   1.000
_cell.length_b   1.000
_cell.length_c   1.000
_cell.angle_alpha   90.00
_cell.angle_beta   90.00
_cell.angle_gamma   90.00
#
_symmetry.space_group_name_H-M   'P 1'
#
loop_
_entity.id
_entity.type
_entity.pdbx_description
1 polymer ?
#
loop_
_entity_poly.entity_id
_entity_poly.type
_entity_poly.pdbx_seq_one_letter_code
_entity_poly.pdbx_strand_id
1 'polypeptide(L)'
;MTDSLLLINDLDGVRTLHVNRPDKLNALNAATINALDDAFTDADNDASVRVVILTGSGPKAFVAGADISEMNTLTPVQGRDFSLRGTRMMRRVEKMTKPVIAMVNGYAFGGGLELAMCCHLRIAA
;
A
#
# COMPACT_ATOMS: atom_id res chain seq x y z
N MET A 1 -4.51 10.57 -20.25
CA MET A 1 -3.79 10.74 -18.98
C MET A 1 -4.02 9.50 -18.12
N THR A 2 -2.97 8.94 -17.62
CA THR A 2 -3.05 7.76 -16.78
C THR A 2 -3.25 8.17 -15.33
N ASP A 3 -4.20 7.59 -14.64
CA ASP A 3 -4.38 7.84 -13.22
C ASP A 3 -3.18 7.27 -12.44
N SER A 4 -2.74 8.01 -11.45
CA SER A 4 -1.69 7.53 -10.57
C SER A 4 -2.19 6.36 -9.73
N LEU A 5 -1.35 5.34 -9.55
CA LEU A 5 -1.65 4.20 -8.68
C LEU A 5 -1.67 4.60 -7.20
N LEU A 6 -0.95 5.65 -6.86
CA LEU A 6 -0.96 6.25 -5.54
C LEU A 6 -1.24 7.74 -5.67
N LEU A 7 -2.01 8.27 -4.72
CA LEU A 7 -2.12 9.71 -4.52
C LEU A 7 -1.36 10.05 -3.25
N ILE A 8 -0.52 11.07 -3.32
CA ILE A 8 0.36 11.47 -2.23
C ILE A 8 0.02 12.88 -1.81
N ASN A 9 -0.20 13.10 -0.53
CA ASN A 9 -0.49 14.41 0.04
C ASN A 9 0.35 14.66 1.27
N ASP A 10 1.02 15.81 1.31
CA ASP A 10 1.85 16.22 2.44
C ASP A 10 1.24 17.43 3.14
N LEU A 11 1.13 17.34 4.47
CA LEU A 11 0.65 18.43 5.31
C LEU A 11 1.33 18.37 6.69
N ASP A 12 2.06 19.39 7.03
CA ASP A 12 2.68 19.56 8.35
C ASP A 12 3.52 18.35 8.81
N GLY A 13 4.29 17.78 7.88
CA GLY A 13 5.15 16.63 8.17
C GLY A 13 4.43 15.28 8.12
N VAL A 14 3.16 15.26 7.80
CA VAL A 14 2.38 14.03 7.62
C VAL A 14 2.20 13.77 6.13
N ARG A 15 2.71 12.65 5.67
CA ARG A 15 2.49 12.20 4.29
C ARG A 15 1.41 11.15 4.26
N THR A 16 0.35 11.41 3.51
CA THR A 16 -0.73 10.45 3.29
C THR A 16 -0.57 9.81 1.92
N LEU A 17 -0.52 8.48 1.91
CA LEU A 17 -0.51 7.67 0.70
C LEU A 17 -1.88 7.04 0.53
N HIS A 18 -2.53 7.32 -0.61
CA HIS A 18 -3.79 6.69 -0.98
C HIS A 18 -3.53 5.66 -2.07
N VAL A 19 -3.85 4.40 -1.82
CA VAL A 19 -3.90 3.40 -2.88
C VAL A 19 -5.07 3.77 -3.78
N ASN A 20 -4.79 4.02 -5.06
CA ASN A 20 -5.76 4.66 -5.96
C ASN A 20 -6.16 3.76 -7.12
N ARG A 21 -6.87 2.70 -6.78
CA ARG A 21 -7.55 1.81 -7.74
C ARG A 21 -8.97 1.51 -7.26
N PRO A 22 -9.81 2.55 -7.04
CA PRO A 22 -11.11 2.34 -6.37
C PRO A 22 -12.07 1.44 -7.17
N ASP A 23 -11.96 1.42 -8.49
CA ASP A 23 -12.73 0.53 -9.38
C ASP A 23 -12.33 -0.95 -9.24
N LYS A 24 -11.18 -1.23 -8.65
CA LYS A 24 -10.67 -2.58 -8.33
C LYS A 24 -10.62 -2.82 -6.83
N LEU A 25 -11.35 -2.04 -6.03
CA LEU A 25 -11.32 -2.10 -4.57
C LEU A 25 -9.89 -1.98 -4.01
N ASN A 26 -9.06 -1.20 -4.69
CA ASN A 26 -7.66 -0.95 -4.35
C ASN A 26 -6.80 -2.22 -4.27
N ALA A 27 -7.16 -3.25 -5.05
CA ALA A 27 -6.41 -4.50 -5.10
C ALA A 27 -4.97 -4.26 -5.56
N LEU A 28 -4.05 -5.06 -4.98
CA LEU A 28 -2.62 -4.95 -5.24
C LEU A 28 -2.23 -5.75 -6.49
N ASN A 29 -1.86 -5.04 -7.53
CA ASN A 29 -1.13 -5.62 -8.66
C ASN A 29 0.36 -5.34 -8.50
N ALA A 30 1.20 -5.91 -9.38
CA ALA A 30 2.64 -5.74 -9.30
C ALA A 30 3.06 -4.27 -9.37
N ALA A 31 2.44 -3.51 -10.26
CA ALA A 31 2.74 -2.08 -10.40
C ALA A 31 2.40 -1.29 -9.12
N THR A 32 1.30 -1.62 -8.46
CA THR A 32 0.91 -0.97 -7.20
C THR A 32 1.87 -1.33 -6.06
N ILE A 33 2.28 -2.60 -5.97
CA ILE A 33 3.26 -3.04 -4.98
C ILE A 33 4.58 -2.28 -5.18
N ASN A 34 5.05 -2.16 -6.41
CA ASN A 34 6.28 -1.41 -6.71
C ASN A 34 6.13 0.07 -6.37
N ALA A 35 4.98 0.67 -6.69
CA ALA A 35 4.71 2.06 -6.36
C ALA A 35 4.69 2.31 -4.85
N LEU A 36 4.10 1.40 -4.08
CA LEU A 36 4.12 1.46 -2.62
C LEU A 36 5.54 1.33 -2.06
N ASP A 37 6.32 0.38 -2.56
CA ASP A 37 7.70 0.19 -2.12
C ASP A 37 8.54 1.44 -2.35
N ASP A 38 8.43 2.05 -3.52
CA ASP A 38 9.11 3.29 -3.86
C ASP A 38 8.63 4.46 -2.97
N ALA A 39 7.33 4.55 -2.75
CA ALA A 39 6.75 5.63 -1.95
C ALA A 39 7.18 5.55 -0.48
N PHE A 40 7.21 4.34 0.10
CA PHE A 40 7.68 4.15 1.47
C PHE A 40 9.18 4.45 1.60
N THR A 41 9.97 4.03 0.62
CA THR A 41 11.41 4.35 0.59
C THR A 41 11.62 5.86 0.55
N ASP A 42 10.89 6.55 -0.33
CA ASP A 42 10.97 8.00 -0.46
C ASP A 42 10.58 8.72 0.83
N ALA A 43 9.49 8.28 1.44
CA ALA A 43 9.02 8.86 2.71
C ALA A 43 10.04 8.66 3.84
N ASP A 44 10.67 7.49 3.90
CA ASP A 44 11.65 7.20 4.94
C ASP A 44 12.92 8.05 4.79
N ASN A 45 13.26 8.42 3.56
CA ASN A 45 14.43 9.24 3.25
C ASN A 45 14.15 10.75 3.22
N ASP A 46 12.90 11.17 3.29
CA ASP A 46 12.53 12.60 3.23
C ASP A 46 12.48 13.18 4.64
N ALA A 47 13.44 14.06 4.96
CA ALA A 47 13.55 14.67 6.28
C ALA A 47 12.33 15.52 6.67
N SER A 48 11.55 16.00 5.69
CA SER A 48 10.34 16.77 5.96
C SER A 48 9.16 15.91 6.38
N VAL A 49 9.22 14.58 6.14
CA VAL A 49 8.17 13.64 6.53
C VAL A 49 8.48 13.05 7.89
N ARG A 50 7.55 13.19 8.82
CA ARG A 50 7.67 12.68 10.19
C ARG A 50 6.77 11.48 10.45
N VAL A 51 5.62 11.42 9.77
CA VAL A 51 4.61 10.37 9.92
C VAL A 51 4.04 10.03 8.56
N VAL A 52 3.77 8.77 8.33
CA VAL A 52 3.11 8.30 7.10
C VAL A 52 1.76 7.69 7.45
N ILE A 53 0.73 8.10 6.69
CA ILE A 53 -0.60 7.49 6.76
C ILE A 53 -0.83 6.73 5.46
N LEU A 54 -1.27 5.49 5.57
CA LEU A 54 -1.67 4.67 4.42
C LEU A 54 -3.18 4.46 4.47
N THR A 55 -3.85 4.73 3.36
CA THR A 55 -5.29 4.56 3.24
C THR A 55 -5.67 4.18 1.82
N GLY A 56 -6.93 3.91 1.56
CA GLY A 56 -7.45 3.60 0.23
C GLY A 56 -8.31 4.74 -0.30
N SER A 57 -8.23 4.97 -1.62
CA SER A 57 -9.12 5.91 -2.30
C SER A 57 -10.52 5.33 -2.43
N GLY A 58 -11.52 6.21 -2.44
CA GLY A 58 -12.91 5.83 -2.63
C GLY A 58 -13.59 5.38 -1.35
N PRO A 59 -14.92 5.10 -1.43
CA PRO A 59 -15.72 4.87 -0.23
C PRO A 59 -15.77 3.42 0.24
N LYS A 60 -15.22 2.45 -0.52
CA LYS A 60 -15.48 1.03 -0.28
C LYS A 60 -14.34 0.28 0.38
N ALA A 61 -13.11 0.54 -0.02
CA ALA A 61 -11.99 -0.32 0.38
C ALA A 61 -10.77 0.46 0.84
N PHE A 62 -10.11 -0.10 1.82
CA PHE A 62 -8.71 0.18 2.11
C PHE A 62 -7.87 -0.51 1.02
N VAL A 63 -7.67 -1.81 1.11
CA VAL A 63 -7.07 -2.67 0.09
C VAL A 63 -7.75 -4.04 0.20
N ALA A 64 -8.44 -4.45 -0.86
CA ALA A 64 -9.23 -5.68 -0.81
C ALA A 64 -8.42 -6.97 -1.00
N GLY A 65 -7.13 -6.87 -1.25
CA GLY A 65 -6.24 -8.01 -1.40
C GLY A 65 -5.40 -7.93 -2.65
N ALA A 66 -4.80 -9.05 -3.04
CA ALA A 66 -4.05 -9.14 -4.30
C ALA A 66 -5.02 -9.13 -5.49
N ASP A 67 -4.54 -8.58 -6.61
CA ASP A 67 -5.33 -8.55 -7.85
C ASP A 67 -5.38 -9.94 -8.46
N ILE A 68 -6.50 -10.64 -8.27
CA ILE A 68 -6.69 -12.02 -8.73
C ILE A 68 -6.61 -12.11 -10.25
N SER A 69 -7.11 -11.13 -10.98
CA SER A 69 -7.08 -11.15 -12.43
C SER A 69 -5.66 -11.10 -12.98
N GLU A 70 -4.75 -10.37 -12.33
CA GLU A 70 -3.33 -10.38 -12.68
C GLU A 70 -2.68 -11.70 -12.26
N MET A 71 -2.96 -12.19 -11.05
CA MET A 71 -2.38 -13.44 -10.54
C MET A 71 -2.70 -14.63 -11.42
N ASN A 72 -3.90 -14.68 -12.00
CA ASN A 72 -4.31 -15.78 -12.88
C ASN A 72 -3.48 -15.88 -14.17
N THR A 73 -2.76 -14.83 -14.53
CA THR A 73 -1.92 -14.81 -15.75
C THR A 73 -0.46 -15.16 -15.46
N LEU A 74 -0.08 -15.32 -14.18
CA LEU A 74 1.30 -15.53 -13.79
C LEU A 74 1.70 -17.01 -13.91
N THR A 75 2.94 -17.23 -14.38
CA THR A 75 3.59 -18.53 -14.25
C THR A 75 3.96 -18.76 -12.78
N PRO A 76 4.28 -20.01 -12.37
CA PRO A 76 4.73 -20.25 -10.98
C PRO A 76 5.93 -19.40 -10.56
N VAL A 77 6.88 -19.18 -11.47
CA VAL A 77 8.06 -18.32 -11.19
C VAL A 77 7.64 -16.86 -10.99
N GLN A 78 6.77 -16.36 -11.88
CA GLN A 78 6.24 -14.99 -11.76
C GLN A 78 5.39 -14.82 -10.50
N GLY A 79 4.60 -15.84 -10.14
CA GLY A 79 3.81 -15.84 -8.91
C GLY A 79 4.69 -15.76 -7.66
N ARG A 80 5.78 -16.50 -7.65
CA ARG A 80 6.78 -16.42 -6.58
C ARG A 80 7.40 -15.03 -6.48
N ASP A 81 7.78 -14.44 -7.61
CA ASP A 81 8.35 -13.09 -7.66
C ASP A 81 7.34 -12.06 -7.12
N PHE A 82 6.09 -12.15 -7.53
CA PHE A 82 5.00 -11.30 -7.04
C PHE A 82 4.88 -11.37 -5.51
N SER A 83 4.85 -12.58 -4.97
CA SER A 83 4.76 -12.83 -3.54
C SER A 83 5.96 -12.26 -2.78
N LEU A 84 7.17 -12.44 -3.31
CA LEU A 84 8.39 -11.91 -2.70
C LEU A 84 8.43 -10.39 -2.70
N ARG A 85 7.96 -9.75 -3.78
CA ARG A 85 7.87 -8.29 -3.85
C ARG A 85 6.90 -7.73 -2.81
N GLY A 86 5.75 -8.36 -2.67
CA GLY A 86 4.77 -7.98 -1.65
C GLY A 86 5.33 -8.11 -0.24
N THR A 87 5.97 -9.22 0.05
CA THR A 87 6.60 -9.46 1.35
C THR A 87 7.72 -8.44 1.63
N ARG A 88 8.53 -8.15 0.63
CA ARG A 88 9.62 -7.17 0.76
C ARG A 88 9.09 -5.78 1.04
N MET A 89 8.04 -5.38 0.33
CA MET A 89 7.39 -4.09 0.55
C MET A 89 6.83 -3.99 1.98
N MET A 90 6.15 -5.02 2.45
CA MET A 90 5.59 -5.05 3.81
C MET A 90 6.67 -5.01 4.88
N ARG A 91 7.78 -5.72 4.67
CA ARG A 91 8.93 -5.66 5.58
C ARG A 91 9.54 -4.25 5.65
N ARG A 92 9.58 -3.56 4.52
CA ARG A 92 10.04 -2.17 4.50
C ARG A 92 9.19 -1.30 5.40
N VAL A 93 7.88 -1.48 5.36
CA VAL A 93 6.95 -0.73 6.22
C VAL A 93 7.24 -1.01 7.69
N GLU A 94 7.36 -2.27 8.07
CA GLU A 94 7.65 -2.65 9.46
C GLU A 94 8.95 -2.02 9.98
N LYS A 95 9.96 -1.92 9.12
CA LYS A 95 11.30 -1.45 9.49
C LYS A 95 11.51 0.04 9.28
N MET A 96 10.50 0.77 8.87
CA MET A 96 10.63 2.22 8.68
C MET A 96 10.99 2.91 9.98
N THR A 97 11.82 3.95 9.87
CA THR A 97 12.27 4.76 11.01
C THR A 97 11.20 5.75 11.46
N LYS A 98 10.11 5.87 10.72
CA LYS A 98 9.00 6.80 10.99
C LYS A 98 7.72 6.01 11.24
N PRO A 99 6.81 6.49 12.10
CA PRO A 99 5.54 5.82 12.31
C PRO A 99 4.73 5.73 11.02
N VAL A 100 4.17 4.55 10.76
CA VAL A 100 3.24 4.32 9.65
C VAL A 100 1.90 3.90 10.25
N ILE A 101 0.85 4.65 9.93
CA ILE A 101 -0.49 4.43 10.43
C ILE A 101 -1.36 3.94 9.27
N ALA A 102 -1.96 2.77 9.43
CA ALA A 102 -2.99 2.31 8.50
C ALA A 102 -4.32 2.94 8.92
N MET A 103 -4.86 3.81 8.06
CA MET A 103 -6.20 4.34 8.21
C MET A 103 -7.13 3.47 7.37
N VAL A 104 -7.73 2.47 8.02
CA VAL A 104 -8.51 1.43 7.36
C VAL A 104 -9.93 1.95 7.14
N ASN A 105 -10.18 2.43 5.94
CA ASN A 105 -11.40 3.12 5.56
C ASN A 105 -12.47 2.21 4.95
N GLY A 106 -12.25 0.91 4.91
CA GLY A 106 -13.19 -0.05 4.32
C GLY A 106 -12.57 -1.44 4.24
N TYR A 107 -12.93 -2.20 3.20
CA TYR A 107 -12.48 -3.58 3.05
C TYR A 107 -10.96 -3.72 3.13
N ALA A 108 -10.51 -4.67 3.94
CA ALA A 108 -9.11 -5.03 4.10
C ALA A 108 -9.02 -6.56 4.21
N PHE A 109 -8.84 -7.24 3.07
CA PHE A 109 -8.83 -8.69 3.00
C PHE A 109 -7.49 -9.22 2.52
N GLY A 110 -7.11 -10.41 2.94
CA GLY A 110 -5.91 -11.09 2.50
C GLY A 110 -4.67 -10.20 2.58
N GLY A 111 -4.05 -9.93 1.43
CA GLY A 111 -2.88 -9.03 1.34
C GLY A 111 -3.17 -7.62 1.84
N GLY A 112 -4.40 -7.14 1.73
CA GLY A 112 -4.80 -5.84 2.28
C GLY A 112 -4.82 -5.83 3.80
N LEU A 113 -5.28 -6.89 4.42
CA LEU A 113 -5.22 -7.04 5.87
C LEU A 113 -3.77 -7.18 6.34
N GLU A 114 -2.97 -7.96 5.63
CA GLU A 114 -1.54 -8.11 5.93
C GLU A 114 -0.82 -6.76 5.86
N LEU A 115 -1.14 -5.95 4.86
CA LEU A 115 -0.58 -4.61 4.71
C LEU A 115 -0.96 -3.71 5.90
N ALA A 116 -2.21 -3.75 6.33
CA ALA A 116 -2.65 -3.01 7.51
C ALA A 116 -1.91 -3.49 8.77
N MET A 117 -1.71 -4.79 8.90
CA MET A 117 -1.04 -5.39 10.05
C MET A 117 0.46 -5.09 10.10
N CYS A 118 1.12 -4.87 8.97
CA CYS A 118 2.54 -4.53 8.95
C CYS A 118 2.79 -3.05 9.31
N CYS A 119 1.79 -2.20 9.27
CA CYS A 119 1.88 -0.83 9.76
C CYS A 119 2.04 -0.82 11.29
N HIS A 120 2.62 0.25 11.82
CA HIS A 120 2.89 0.34 13.26
C HIS A 120 1.62 0.53 14.09
N LEU A 121 0.66 1.28 13.56
CA LEU A 121 -0.63 1.55 14.18
C LEU A 121 -1.75 1.38 13.16
N ARG A 122 -2.94 1.07 13.63
CA ARG A 122 -4.14 0.91 12.81
C ARG A 122 -5.30 1.68 13.43
N ILE A 123 -6.02 2.42 12.58
CA ILE A 123 -7.27 3.08 12.93
C ILE A 123 -8.30 2.60 11.92
N ALA A 124 -9.41 2.07 12.39
CA ALA A 124 -10.49 1.58 11.52
C ALA A 124 -11.74 2.42 11.71
N ALA A 125 -12.41 2.65 10.61
CA ALA A 125 -13.71 3.33 10.62
C ALA A 125 -14.82 2.38 11.06
#